data_1ee7150f856cac20fe2fd1f61ef83024
#
_entry.id   1ee7150f856cac20fe2fd1f61ef83024
#
_cell.length_a   1.000
_cell.length_b   1.000
_cell.length_c   1.000
_cell.angle_alpha   90.00
_cell.angle_beta   90.00
_cell.angle_gamma   90.00
#
_symmetry.space_group_name_H-M   'P 1'
#
loop_
_entity.id
_entity.type
_entity.pdbx_description
1 polymer ?
#
loop_
_entity_poly.entity_id
_entity_poly.type
_entity_poly.pdbx_seq_one_letter_code
_entity_poly.pdbx_strand_id
1 'polypeptide(L)'
;MRILFCTDGSEISMNALHNASEFIKDAVVDPLCVIDWGFLPSSVNMESESYSKTYENIADSVLNFAEKMVAEKGLILGDKIKSFGSAVEGILEQMEKVEYDLVLLGSHGKKGLQKWLGSVSRQVISNSQIPVFISKKRTKAKKILFTVDGSDQSYNAAKHATGLLDLNEKEIFIISVKENPELLPMEATLDQNWLDSIEKQQRIHATKAINQAKAHIEKVGLTVNNEIILTGNPAQKIIDFVEKEKVDMVIMGARTKTDLSKLLLGSVSKRVLENVTADVLVVSK
;
A
#
# COMPACT_ATOMS: atom_id res chain seq x y z
N MET A 1 16.02 -10.17 0.32
CA MET A 1 14.58 -9.87 0.40
C MET A 1 13.84 -10.74 -0.59
N ARG A 2 12.71 -11.36 -0.19
CA ARG A 2 11.84 -12.16 -1.08
C ARG A 2 10.48 -11.48 -1.26
N ILE A 3 10.02 -11.36 -2.50
CA ILE A 3 8.85 -10.57 -2.88
C ILE A 3 7.84 -11.45 -3.59
N LEU A 4 6.58 -11.40 -3.16
CA LEU A 4 5.47 -11.98 -3.91
C LEU A 4 4.91 -10.94 -4.88
N PHE A 5 5.05 -11.18 -6.17
CA PHE A 5 4.51 -10.31 -7.22
C PHE A 5 3.23 -10.90 -7.80
N CYS A 6 2.09 -10.37 -7.41
CA CYS A 6 0.79 -10.86 -7.88
C CYS A 6 0.36 -10.11 -9.15
N THR A 7 0.13 -10.85 -10.22
CA THR A 7 -0.22 -10.26 -11.51
C THR A 7 -1.31 -11.06 -12.25
N ASP A 8 -2.24 -10.34 -12.85
CA ASP A 8 -3.25 -10.85 -13.77
C ASP A 8 -2.91 -10.56 -15.24
N GLY A 9 -1.71 -10.03 -15.49
CA GLY A 9 -1.25 -9.60 -16.80
C GLY A 9 -1.82 -8.24 -17.25
N SER A 10 -2.52 -7.51 -16.38
CA SER A 10 -2.94 -6.13 -16.65
C SER A 10 -1.76 -5.16 -16.55
N GLU A 11 -1.84 -4.03 -17.25
CA GLU A 11 -0.83 -2.98 -17.19
C GLU A 11 -0.59 -2.49 -15.74
N ILE A 12 -1.66 -2.33 -14.97
CA ILE A 12 -1.56 -1.86 -13.58
C ILE A 12 -0.86 -2.88 -12.69
N SER A 13 -1.14 -4.17 -12.84
CA SER A 13 -0.43 -5.20 -12.08
C SER A 13 1.05 -5.26 -12.46
N MET A 14 1.38 -5.11 -13.74
CA MET A 14 2.77 -5.06 -14.21
C MET A 14 3.49 -3.78 -13.74
N ASN A 15 2.78 -2.65 -13.66
CA ASN A 15 3.34 -1.42 -13.10
C ASN A 15 3.75 -1.57 -11.63
N ALA A 16 3.15 -2.50 -10.87
CA ALA A 16 3.55 -2.75 -9.48
C ALA A 16 5.01 -3.20 -9.39
N LEU A 17 5.44 -4.13 -10.23
CA LEU A 17 6.85 -4.53 -10.29
C LEU A 17 7.74 -3.40 -10.82
N HIS A 18 7.31 -2.71 -11.89
CA HIS A 18 8.07 -1.60 -12.46
C HIS A 18 8.34 -0.49 -11.45
N ASN A 19 7.29 -0.05 -10.73
CA ASN A 19 7.42 1.04 -9.76
C ASN A 19 8.20 0.60 -8.52
N ALA A 20 7.94 -0.60 -8.01
CA ALA A 20 8.66 -1.14 -6.86
C ALA A 20 10.16 -1.29 -7.15
N SER A 21 10.56 -1.65 -8.38
CA SER A 21 11.96 -1.78 -8.76
C SER A 21 12.77 -0.47 -8.69
N GLU A 22 12.11 0.69 -8.60
CA GLU A 22 12.78 1.98 -8.37
C GLU A 22 13.29 2.14 -6.92
N PHE A 23 12.86 1.25 -6.01
CA PHE A 23 13.17 1.27 -4.60
C PHE A 23 13.81 -0.03 -4.09
N ILE A 24 13.88 -1.05 -4.92
CA ILE A 24 14.27 -2.39 -4.49
C ILE A 24 15.48 -2.84 -5.29
N LYS A 25 16.50 -3.32 -4.59
CA LYS A 25 17.70 -3.92 -5.17
C LYS A 25 17.91 -5.31 -4.60
N ASP A 26 18.54 -6.19 -5.38
CA ASP A 26 18.96 -7.53 -4.94
C ASP A 26 17.84 -8.37 -4.30
N ALA A 27 16.62 -8.29 -4.85
CA ALA A 27 15.48 -9.05 -4.37
C ALA A 27 15.16 -10.25 -5.25
N VAL A 28 14.74 -11.33 -4.61
CA VAL A 28 14.13 -12.49 -5.28
C VAL A 28 12.63 -12.22 -5.44
N VAL A 29 12.13 -12.34 -6.65
CA VAL A 29 10.72 -12.05 -7.00
C VAL A 29 10.06 -13.33 -7.47
N ASP A 30 9.01 -13.74 -6.77
CA ASP A 30 8.13 -14.86 -7.14
C ASP A 30 6.88 -14.29 -7.81
N PRO A 31 6.76 -14.36 -9.14
CA PRO A 31 5.53 -13.96 -9.82
C PRO A 31 4.44 -15.00 -9.60
N LEU A 32 3.29 -14.56 -9.12
CA LEU A 32 2.07 -15.34 -8.93
C LEU A 32 0.98 -14.88 -9.90
N CYS A 33 0.46 -15.81 -10.69
CA CYS A 33 -0.75 -15.61 -11.49
C CYS A 33 -1.85 -16.53 -10.99
N VAL A 34 -2.96 -15.96 -10.49
CA VAL A 34 -4.14 -16.72 -10.10
C VAL A 34 -5.19 -16.64 -11.19
N ILE A 35 -5.64 -17.80 -11.67
CA ILE A 35 -6.72 -17.92 -12.65
C ILE A 35 -8.03 -18.04 -11.86
N ASP A 36 -8.79 -16.94 -11.83
CA ASP A 36 -10.04 -16.87 -11.11
C ASP A 36 -11.20 -17.41 -11.96
N TRP A 37 -11.75 -18.53 -11.52
CA TRP A 37 -12.90 -19.18 -12.18
C TRP A 37 -14.23 -18.46 -11.97
N GLY A 38 -14.34 -17.58 -10.96
CA GLY A 38 -15.56 -16.85 -10.63
C GLY A 38 -16.03 -15.90 -11.74
N PHE A 39 -15.22 -15.67 -12.77
CA PHE A 39 -15.57 -14.86 -13.93
C PHE A 39 -16.14 -15.67 -15.11
N LEU A 40 -16.12 -16.99 -15.02
CA LEU A 40 -16.67 -17.83 -16.07
C LEU A 40 -18.19 -17.96 -15.94
N PRO A 41 -18.91 -17.93 -17.05
CA PRO A 41 -20.34 -18.29 -17.03
C PRO A 41 -20.52 -19.70 -16.45
N SER A 42 -21.53 -19.88 -15.59
CA SER A 42 -21.85 -21.19 -15.01
C SER A 42 -22.16 -22.29 -16.04
N SER A 43 -22.37 -21.90 -17.30
CA SER A 43 -22.54 -22.81 -18.43
C SER A 43 -21.24 -23.37 -19.00
N VAL A 44 -20.07 -22.88 -18.56
CA VAL A 44 -18.78 -23.39 -19.01
C VAL A 44 -18.40 -24.61 -18.19
N ASN A 45 -18.44 -25.79 -18.81
CA ASN A 45 -17.96 -27.00 -18.17
C ASN A 45 -16.42 -27.04 -18.14
N MET A 46 -15.87 -26.82 -16.95
CA MET A 46 -14.43 -26.77 -16.69
C MET A 46 -13.72 -28.13 -16.82
N GLU A 47 -14.47 -29.22 -16.84
CA GLU A 47 -13.92 -30.57 -16.98
C GLU A 47 -13.45 -30.87 -18.43
N SER A 48 -13.71 -29.96 -19.38
CA SER A 48 -13.16 -30.12 -20.71
C SER A 48 -11.66 -29.75 -20.72
N GLU A 49 -10.80 -30.70 -21.07
CA GLU A 49 -9.33 -30.50 -21.21
C GLU A 49 -8.95 -29.28 -22.08
N SER A 50 -9.78 -28.92 -23.02
CA SER A 50 -9.55 -27.78 -23.92
C SER A 50 -9.59 -26.42 -23.20
N TYR A 51 -10.50 -26.23 -22.27
CA TYR A 51 -10.61 -24.96 -21.52
C TYR A 51 -9.50 -24.85 -20.47
N SER A 52 -9.25 -25.89 -19.68
CA SER A 52 -8.16 -25.95 -18.70
C SER A 52 -6.83 -25.59 -19.36
N LYS A 53 -6.49 -26.22 -20.46
CA LYS A 53 -5.25 -25.98 -21.20
C LYS A 53 -5.13 -24.55 -21.74
N THR A 54 -6.25 -23.95 -22.17
CA THR A 54 -6.25 -22.55 -22.64
C THR A 54 -5.91 -21.58 -21.51
N TYR A 55 -6.51 -21.75 -20.32
CA TYR A 55 -6.24 -20.90 -19.17
C TYR A 55 -4.83 -21.10 -18.60
N GLU A 56 -4.33 -22.32 -18.60
CA GLU A 56 -2.93 -22.61 -18.27
C GLU A 56 -1.96 -21.86 -19.20
N ASN A 57 -2.21 -21.87 -20.50
CA ASN A 57 -1.40 -21.15 -21.48
C ASN A 57 -1.44 -19.63 -21.25
N ILE A 58 -2.60 -19.09 -20.86
CA ILE A 58 -2.72 -17.66 -20.51
C ILE A 58 -1.86 -17.33 -19.29
N ALA A 59 -1.93 -18.16 -18.23
CA ALA A 59 -1.11 -17.95 -17.03
C ALA A 59 0.39 -18.07 -17.36
N ASP A 60 0.78 -19.05 -18.19
CA ASP A 60 2.16 -19.19 -18.63
C ASP A 60 2.64 -17.96 -19.41
N SER A 61 1.80 -17.40 -20.26
CA SER A 61 2.12 -16.18 -21.00
C SER A 61 2.31 -14.98 -20.08
N VAL A 62 1.46 -14.83 -19.07
CA VAL A 62 1.56 -13.78 -18.04
C VAL A 62 2.85 -13.94 -17.23
N LEU A 63 3.14 -15.15 -16.76
CA LEU A 63 4.31 -15.44 -15.96
C LEU A 63 5.62 -15.30 -16.77
N ASN A 64 5.62 -15.68 -18.04
CA ASN A 64 6.78 -15.48 -18.91
C ASN A 64 7.02 -13.99 -19.21
N PHE A 65 5.97 -13.17 -19.26
CA PHE A 65 6.13 -11.73 -19.35
C PHE A 65 6.67 -11.13 -18.05
N ALA A 66 6.16 -11.58 -16.91
CA ALA A 66 6.66 -11.17 -15.59
C ALA A 66 8.16 -11.53 -15.41
N GLU A 67 8.57 -12.73 -15.81
CA GLU A 67 9.97 -13.17 -15.82
C GLU A 67 10.88 -12.21 -16.59
N LYS A 68 10.47 -11.83 -17.82
CA LYS A 68 11.22 -10.85 -18.61
C LYS A 68 11.36 -9.51 -17.90
N MET A 69 10.28 -9.04 -17.30
CA MET A 69 10.31 -7.79 -16.53
C MET A 69 11.22 -7.87 -15.32
N VAL A 70 11.22 -8.99 -14.57
CA VAL A 70 12.12 -9.22 -13.43
C VAL A 70 13.57 -9.10 -13.89
N ALA A 71 13.92 -9.77 -15.01
CA ALA A 71 15.27 -9.72 -15.57
C ALA A 71 15.66 -8.31 -16.06
N GLU A 72 14.75 -7.61 -16.78
CA GLU A 72 14.97 -6.22 -17.25
C GLU A 72 15.19 -5.24 -16.10
N LYS A 73 14.65 -5.53 -14.91
CA LYS A 73 14.83 -4.71 -13.70
C LYS A 73 16.06 -5.09 -12.87
N GLY A 74 16.85 -6.06 -13.32
CA GLY A 74 18.03 -6.53 -12.61
C GLY A 74 17.69 -7.26 -11.29
N LEU A 75 16.47 -7.75 -11.15
CA LEU A 75 16.00 -8.53 -10.01
C LEU A 75 16.20 -10.03 -10.26
N ILE A 76 16.18 -10.82 -9.21
CA ILE A 76 16.37 -12.26 -9.27
C ILE A 76 15.00 -12.93 -9.41
N LEU A 77 14.83 -13.74 -10.46
CA LEU A 77 13.61 -14.53 -10.60
C LEU A 77 13.64 -15.69 -9.59
N GLY A 78 12.58 -15.80 -8.81
CA GLY A 78 12.32 -16.96 -7.96
C GLY A 78 11.37 -17.94 -8.65
N ASP A 79 10.40 -18.47 -7.89
CA ASP A 79 9.45 -19.44 -8.40
C ASP A 79 8.32 -18.78 -9.19
N LYS A 80 8.04 -19.27 -10.41
CA LYS A 80 6.83 -18.88 -11.17
C LYS A 80 5.64 -19.69 -10.68
N ILE A 81 4.66 -19.03 -10.09
CA ILE A 81 3.57 -19.69 -9.37
C ILE A 81 2.26 -19.53 -10.15
N LYS A 82 1.62 -20.65 -10.45
CA LYS A 82 0.24 -20.70 -10.95
C LYS A 82 -0.69 -21.18 -9.85
N SER A 83 -1.81 -20.53 -9.68
CA SER A 83 -2.89 -20.95 -8.79
C SER A 83 -4.23 -20.85 -9.50
N PHE A 84 -5.19 -21.63 -9.07
CA PHE A 84 -6.53 -21.71 -9.64
C PHE A 84 -7.57 -21.47 -8.54
N GLY A 85 -8.60 -20.71 -8.83
CA GLY A 85 -9.67 -20.40 -7.88
C GLY A 85 -9.72 -18.92 -7.52
N SER A 86 -10.11 -18.63 -6.29
CA SER A 86 -10.20 -17.25 -5.80
C SER A 86 -8.82 -16.58 -5.78
N ALA A 87 -8.70 -15.42 -6.42
CA ALA A 87 -7.45 -14.66 -6.43
C ALA A 87 -7.01 -14.27 -5.01
N VAL A 88 -7.94 -13.95 -4.13
CA VAL A 88 -7.64 -13.60 -2.73
C VAL A 88 -7.08 -14.80 -1.98
N GLU A 89 -7.76 -15.94 -2.07
CA GLU A 89 -7.34 -17.17 -1.38
C GLU A 89 -5.98 -17.65 -1.89
N GLY A 90 -5.77 -17.69 -3.20
CA GLY A 90 -4.49 -18.11 -3.79
C GLY A 90 -3.32 -17.22 -3.37
N ILE A 91 -3.53 -15.90 -3.24
CA ILE A 91 -2.49 -14.97 -2.75
C ILE A 91 -2.21 -15.22 -1.26
N LEU A 92 -3.26 -15.31 -0.43
CA LEU A 92 -3.10 -15.50 1.03
C LEU A 92 -2.48 -16.86 1.35
N GLU A 93 -2.90 -17.94 0.69
CA GLU A 93 -2.28 -19.26 0.83
C GLU A 93 -0.79 -19.25 0.46
N GLN A 94 -0.42 -18.52 -0.59
CA GLN A 94 0.98 -18.43 -0.97
C GLN A 94 1.80 -17.67 0.08
N MET A 95 1.22 -16.62 0.67
CA MET A 95 1.84 -15.87 1.77
C MET A 95 1.99 -16.70 3.05
N GLU A 96 1.16 -17.72 3.25
CA GLU A 96 1.29 -18.65 4.38
C GLU A 96 2.33 -19.75 4.12
N LYS A 97 2.51 -20.16 2.85
CA LYS A 97 3.45 -21.23 2.45
C LYS A 97 4.91 -20.77 2.43
N VAL A 98 5.13 -19.49 2.12
CA VAL A 98 6.48 -18.93 1.96
C VAL A 98 6.56 -17.61 2.72
N GLU A 99 7.66 -17.40 3.43
CA GLU A 99 7.94 -16.11 4.07
C GLU A 99 8.35 -15.08 3.02
N TYR A 100 7.52 -14.05 2.87
CA TYR A 100 7.77 -12.89 2.02
C TYR A 100 7.97 -11.63 2.85
N ASP A 101 8.85 -10.76 2.37
CA ASP A 101 9.09 -9.45 2.98
C ASP A 101 8.12 -8.39 2.46
N LEU A 102 7.60 -8.56 1.24
CA LEU A 102 6.75 -7.59 0.54
C LEU A 102 5.83 -8.29 -0.47
N VAL A 103 4.60 -7.80 -0.56
CA VAL A 103 3.66 -8.18 -1.64
C VAL A 103 3.48 -7.01 -2.60
N LEU A 104 3.55 -7.26 -3.90
CA LEU A 104 3.28 -6.27 -4.94
C LEU A 104 1.94 -6.56 -5.61
N LEU A 105 1.07 -5.56 -5.67
CA LEU A 105 -0.26 -5.64 -6.29
C LEU A 105 -0.54 -4.40 -7.14
N GLY A 106 -1.28 -4.59 -8.23
CA GLY A 106 -1.98 -3.49 -8.89
C GLY A 106 -3.17 -3.02 -8.07
N SER A 107 -3.54 -1.75 -8.14
CA SER A 107 -4.72 -1.23 -7.43
C SER A 107 -6.04 -1.84 -7.93
N HIS A 108 -6.09 -2.27 -9.21
CA HIS A 108 -7.22 -2.94 -9.84
C HIS A 108 -6.72 -3.86 -10.96
N GLY A 109 -7.52 -4.83 -11.38
CA GLY A 109 -7.20 -5.71 -12.50
C GLY A 109 -7.83 -5.23 -13.82
N LYS A 110 -7.84 -6.11 -14.84
CA LYS A 110 -8.33 -5.84 -16.21
C LYS A 110 -9.72 -5.20 -16.33
N LYS A 111 -10.58 -5.34 -15.32
CA LYS A 111 -11.98 -4.85 -15.33
C LYS A 111 -12.19 -3.63 -14.42
N GLY A 112 -11.15 -3.11 -13.74
CA GLY A 112 -11.28 -2.05 -12.76
C GLY A 112 -11.34 -0.64 -13.37
N LEU A 113 -12.10 0.26 -12.72
CA LEU A 113 -12.08 1.70 -13.01
C LEU A 113 -10.86 2.35 -12.34
N GLN A 114 -10.16 3.24 -13.03
CA GLN A 114 -8.87 3.82 -12.63
C GLN A 114 -8.81 4.50 -11.25
N LYS A 115 -9.95 4.82 -10.65
CA LYS A 115 -10.03 5.50 -9.35
C LYS A 115 -10.39 4.60 -8.17
N TRP A 116 -10.59 3.28 -8.36
CA TRP A 116 -11.08 2.40 -7.31
C TRP A 116 -10.05 1.33 -6.93
N LEU A 117 -9.93 1.06 -5.64
CA LEU A 117 -9.19 -0.10 -5.15
C LEU A 117 -10.01 -1.36 -5.43
N GLY A 118 -9.43 -2.30 -6.17
CA GLY A 118 -10.07 -3.58 -6.48
C GLY A 118 -10.37 -4.42 -5.25
N SER A 119 -11.35 -5.32 -5.37
CA SER A 119 -11.75 -6.21 -4.27
C SER A 119 -10.60 -7.11 -3.79
N VAL A 120 -9.80 -7.63 -4.70
CA VAL A 120 -8.63 -8.47 -4.39
C VAL A 120 -7.62 -7.67 -3.57
N SER A 121 -7.17 -6.51 -4.08
CA SER A 121 -6.16 -5.69 -3.39
C SER A 121 -6.64 -5.27 -2.00
N ARG A 122 -7.92 -4.89 -1.86
CA ARG A 122 -8.53 -4.54 -0.57
C ARG A 122 -8.50 -5.71 0.41
N GLN A 123 -8.90 -6.91 -0.02
CA GLN A 123 -8.95 -8.08 0.84
C GLN A 123 -7.55 -8.56 1.23
N VAL A 124 -6.60 -8.55 0.29
CA VAL A 124 -5.21 -8.90 0.59
C VAL A 124 -4.61 -7.95 1.63
N ILE A 125 -4.77 -6.61 1.47
CA ILE A 125 -4.28 -5.64 2.46
C ILE A 125 -4.91 -5.89 3.84
N SER A 126 -6.22 -6.15 3.89
CA SER A 126 -6.93 -6.35 5.15
C SER A 126 -6.48 -7.61 5.90
N ASN A 127 -6.03 -8.64 5.18
CA ASN A 127 -5.62 -9.92 5.76
C ASN A 127 -4.10 -10.10 5.81
N SER A 128 -3.32 -9.24 5.17
CA SER A 128 -1.86 -9.32 5.17
C SER A 128 -1.26 -8.96 6.52
N GLN A 129 -0.25 -9.71 6.91
CA GLN A 129 0.62 -9.41 8.06
C GLN A 129 1.96 -8.80 7.64
N ILE A 130 2.25 -8.78 6.36
CA ILE A 130 3.46 -8.21 5.77
C ILE A 130 3.11 -6.96 4.95
N PRO A 131 4.07 -6.08 4.68
CA PRO A 131 3.85 -4.90 3.86
C PRO A 131 3.28 -5.23 2.47
N VAL A 132 2.32 -4.40 2.02
CA VAL A 132 1.70 -4.52 0.70
C VAL A 132 1.92 -3.23 -0.08
N PHE A 133 2.58 -3.31 -1.21
CA PHE A 133 2.77 -2.22 -2.15
C PHE A 133 1.66 -2.25 -3.20
N ILE A 134 0.92 -1.16 -3.31
CA ILE A 134 -0.18 -0.99 -4.26
C ILE A 134 0.21 0.02 -5.33
N SER A 135 0.35 -0.44 -6.55
CA SER A 135 0.58 0.45 -7.68
C SER A 135 -0.71 1.02 -8.24
N LYS A 136 -0.68 2.32 -8.52
CA LYS A 136 -1.80 3.08 -9.10
C LYS A 136 -1.58 3.41 -10.57
N LYS A 137 -0.41 3.89 -10.90
CA LYS A 137 -0.01 4.26 -12.26
C LYS A 137 1.50 4.10 -12.40
N ARG A 138 1.99 4.08 -13.62
CA ARG A 138 3.44 4.08 -13.85
C ARG A 138 4.03 5.44 -13.45
N THR A 139 5.01 5.42 -12.53
CA THR A 139 5.68 6.62 -12.02
C THR A 139 7.19 6.44 -12.02
N LYS A 140 7.92 7.57 -12.00
CA LYS A 140 9.30 7.63 -11.49
C LYS A 140 9.21 8.30 -10.14
N ALA A 141 9.30 7.53 -9.08
CA ALA A 141 9.05 8.05 -7.75
C ALA A 141 10.23 8.89 -7.27
N LYS A 142 9.91 10.15 -6.97
CA LYS A 142 10.83 11.14 -6.40
C LYS A 142 10.38 11.60 -5.03
N LYS A 143 9.07 11.82 -4.85
CA LYS A 143 8.47 12.38 -3.65
C LYS A 143 7.76 11.32 -2.84
N ILE A 144 8.22 11.11 -1.62
CA ILE A 144 7.72 10.08 -0.70
C ILE A 144 7.07 10.76 0.50
N LEU A 145 5.85 10.38 0.82
CA LEU A 145 5.09 10.89 1.95
C LEU A 145 4.92 9.82 3.03
N PHE A 146 5.46 10.06 4.20
CA PHE A 146 5.16 9.30 5.42
C PHE A 146 3.99 9.94 6.15
N THR A 147 2.93 9.16 6.43
CA THR A 147 1.80 9.63 7.23
C THR A 147 1.89 9.06 8.63
N VAL A 148 1.88 9.93 9.64
CA VAL A 148 2.05 9.55 11.04
C VAL A 148 0.96 10.15 11.92
N ASP A 149 0.44 9.33 12.84
CA ASP A 149 -0.60 9.71 13.81
C ASP A 149 -0.17 9.44 15.27
N GLY A 150 1.10 9.06 15.46
CA GLY A 150 1.66 8.68 16.76
C GLY A 150 1.22 7.29 17.26
N SER A 151 0.58 6.48 16.42
CA SER A 151 0.34 5.06 16.70
C SER A 151 1.60 4.23 16.44
N ASP A 152 1.70 3.06 17.08
CA ASP A 152 2.78 2.12 16.84
C ASP A 152 2.79 1.65 15.38
N GLN A 153 1.60 1.50 14.77
CA GLN A 153 1.47 1.11 13.36
C GLN A 153 2.05 2.16 12.41
N SER A 154 1.81 3.45 12.64
CA SER A 154 2.38 4.50 11.80
C SER A 154 3.91 4.59 11.97
N TYR A 155 4.42 4.36 13.18
CA TYR A 155 5.86 4.27 13.42
C TYR A 155 6.47 3.02 12.78
N ASN A 156 5.82 1.86 12.92
CA ASN A 156 6.26 0.63 12.26
C ASN A 156 6.23 0.76 10.74
N ALA A 157 5.26 1.49 10.17
CA ALA A 157 5.25 1.76 8.74
C ALA A 157 6.51 2.51 8.29
N ALA A 158 6.94 3.52 9.03
CA ALA A 158 8.19 4.22 8.74
C ALA A 158 9.41 3.29 8.87
N LYS A 159 9.45 2.47 9.92
CA LYS A 159 10.54 1.53 10.18
C LYS A 159 10.65 0.45 9.10
N HIS A 160 9.54 -0.18 8.73
CA HIS A 160 9.54 -1.20 7.69
C HIS A 160 9.89 -0.62 6.32
N ALA A 161 9.32 0.54 5.97
CA ALA A 161 9.61 1.17 4.68
C ALA A 161 11.10 1.50 4.52
N THR A 162 11.73 2.07 5.54
CA THR A 162 13.17 2.39 5.49
C THR A 162 14.08 1.16 5.54
N GLY A 163 13.59 0.02 6.02
CA GLY A 163 14.31 -1.26 5.98
C GLY A 163 14.15 -2.04 4.68
N LEU A 164 13.03 -1.84 3.97
CA LEU A 164 12.70 -2.56 2.75
C LEU A 164 13.07 -1.80 1.47
N LEU A 165 13.00 -0.45 1.51
CA LEU A 165 13.10 0.40 0.33
C LEU A 165 14.38 1.23 0.34
N ASP A 166 15.03 1.32 -0.80
CA ASP A 166 16.09 2.31 -1.04
C ASP A 166 15.44 3.68 -1.31
N LEU A 167 15.42 4.52 -0.28
CA LEU A 167 14.87 5.87 -0.33
C LEU A 167 15.95 6.94 -0.51
N ASN A 168 17.18 6.57 -0.83
CA ASN A 168 18.23 7.53 -1.15
C ASN A 168 17.83 8.39 -2.35
N GLU A 169 18.24 9.65 -2.34
CA GLU A 169 17.92 10.63 -3.38
C GLU A 169 16.42 10.93 -3.57
N LYS A 170 15.56 10.47 -2.65
CA LYS A 170 14.14 10.81 -2.64
C LYS A 170 13.88 12.03 -1.76
N GLU A 171 12.91 12.83 -2.16
CA GLU A 171 12.39 13.94 -1.36
C GLU A 171 11.36 13.38 -0.35
N ILE A 172 11.70 13.43 0.93
CA ILE A 172 10.91 12.81 2.00
C ILE A 172 10.11 13.87 2.75
N PHE A 173 8.79 13.66 2.78
CA PHE A 173 7.83 14.44 3.56
C PHE A 173 7.30 13.58 4.71
N ILE A 174 7.09 14.20 5.87
CA ILE A 174 6.34 13.61 6.98
C ILE A 174 5.14 14.48 7.26
N ILE A 175 3.95 13.89 7.30
CA ILE A 175 2.70 14.59 7.60
C ILE A 175 2.01 13.97 8.81
N SER A 176 1.54 14.83 9.71
CA SER A 176 0.56 14.48 10.74
C SER A 176 -0.65 15.40 10.64
N VAL A 177 -1.85 14.88 10.82
CA VAL A 177 -3.08 15.66 10.73
C VAL A 177 -3.77 15.70 12.09
N LYS A 178 -3.97 16.91 12.61
CA LYS A 178 -4.82 17.16 13.78
C LYS A 178 -6.27 17.15 13.33
N GLU A 179 -7.11 16.41 14.01
CA GLU A 179 -8.55 16.48 13.76
C GLU A 179 -9.13 17.76 14.38
N ASN A 180 -10.05 18.42 13.66
CA ASN A 180 -10.88 19.39 14.34
C ASN A 180 -11.78 18.65 15.30
N PRO A 181 -11.87 19.05 16.59
CA PRO A 181 -12.91 18.49 17.45
C PRO A 181 -14.26 18.73 16.73
N GLU A 182 -15.02 17.66 16.50
CA GLU A 182 -16.42 17.79 16.08
C GLU A 182 -17.14 18.43 17.27
N LEU A 183 -17.33 19.74 17.19
CA LEU A 183 -18.05 20.48 18.18
C LEU A 183 -19.53 20.15 18.02
N LEU A 184 -20.14 19.62 19.07
CA LEU A 184 -21.59 19.37 19.11
C LEU A 184 -22.35 20.70 19.01
N PRO A 185 -23.66 20.72 18.64
CA PRO A 185 -24.46 21.96 18.55
C PRO A 185 -24.50 22.83 19.82
N MET A 186 -23.92 22.38 20.93
CA MET A 186 -23.72 23.15 22.17
C MET A 186 -22.49 24.08 22.16
N GLU A 187 -21.85 24.25 21.03
CA GLU A 187 -20.57 24.98 20.86
C GLU A 187 -20.59 26.44 21.31
N ALA A 188 -21.74 27.07 21.28
CA ALA A 188 -21.88 28.47 21.71
C ALA A 188 -21.59 28.69 23.22
N THR A 189 -21.40 27.60 24.00
CA THR A 189 -21.15 27.65 25.44
C THR A 189 -19.78 27.10 25.86
N LEU A 190 -18.94 26.64 24.91
CA LEU A 190 -17.63 26.11 25.24
C LEU A 190 -16.65 27.23 25.58
N ASP A 191 -15.92 27.06 26.68
CA ASP A 191 -14.87 27.97 27.10
C ASP A 191 -13.73 27.97 26.06
N GLN A 192 -13.37 29.14 25.53
CA GLN A 192 -12.29 29.32 24.60
C GLN A 192 -10.96 28.74 25.11
N ASN A 193 -10.70 28.86 26.41
CA ASN A 193 -9.49 28.29 27.03
C ASN A 193 -9.44 26.75 26.93
N TRP A 194 -10.60 26.11 26.99
CA TRP A 194 -10.69 24.67 26.82
C TRP A 194 -10.38 24.23 25.36
N LEU A 195 -10.92 24.95 24.39
CA LEU A 195 -10.63 24.73 22.96
C LEU A 195 -9.14 24.93 22.67
N ASP A 196 -8.55 26.00 23.16
CA ASP A 196 -7.12 26.30 22.99
C ASP A 196 -6.25 25.21 23.65
N SER A 197 -6.69 24.66 24.78
CA SER A 197 -5.98 23.56 25.46
C SER A 197 -5.99 22.28 24.62
N ILE A 198 -7.12 21.93 24.01
CA ILE A 198 -7.25 20.77 23.13
C ILE A 198 -6.35 20.96 21.89
N GLU A 199 -6.42 22.10 21.26
CA GLU A 199 -5.59 22.39 20.08
C GLU A 199 -4.10 22.29 20.40
N LYS A 200 -3.69 22.83 21.52
CA LYS A 200 -2.31 22.72 22.02
C LYS A 200 -1.89 21.27 22.24
N GLN A 201 -2.73 20.45 22.88
CA GLN A 201 -2.45 19.04 23.11
C GLN A 201 -2.35 18.25 21.80
N GLN A 202 -3.27 18.47 20.86
CA GLN A 202 -3.23 17.84 19.56
C GLN A 202 -1.97 18.22 18.78
N ARG A 203 -1.55 19.49 18.85
CA ARG A 203 -0.31 19.96 18.22
C ARG A 203 0.92 19.29 18.82
N ILE A 204 0.99 19.18 20.15
CA ILE A 204 2.07 18.47 20.85
C ILE A 204 2.12 17.01 20.42
N HIS A 205 0.97 16.34 20.32
CA HIS A 205 0.87 14.95 19.89
C HIS A 205 1.36 14.77 18.43
N ALA A 206 0.89 15.61 17.53
CA ALA A 206 1.31 15.58 16.12
C ALA A 206 2.82 15.85 15.97
N THR A 207 3.35 16.84 16.70
CA THR A 207 4.79 17.14 16.72
C THR A 207 5.60 15.94 17.23
N LYS A 208 5.14 15.28 18.30
CA LYS A 208 5.79 14.08 18.84
C LYS A 208 5.81 12.94 17.82
N ALA A 209 4.68 12.71 17.13
CA ALA A 209 4.59 11.69 16.09
C ALA A 209 5.58 11.92 14.94
N ILE A 210 5.67 13.17 14.45
CA ILE A 210 6.61 13.56 13.40
C ILE A 210 8.05 13.36 13.88
N ASN A 211 8.40 13.88 15.07
CA ASN A 211 9.76 13.79 15.60
C ASN A 211 10.21 12.34 15.80
N GLN A 212 9.31 11.46 16.22
CA GLN A 212 9.61 10.04 16.39
C GLN A 212 9.93 9.36 15.04
N ALA A 213 9.12 9.60 14.02
CA ALA A 213 9.36 9.06 12.69
C ALA A 213 10.62 9.67 12.05
N LYS A 214 10.80 11.00 12.17
CA LYS A 214 11.98 11.70 11.69
C LYS A 214 13.26 11.16 12.29
N ALA A 215 13.31 11.03 13.62
CA ALA A 215 14.49 10.52 14.32
C ALA A 215 14.88 9.11 13.83
N HIS A 216 13.89 8.26 13.49
CA HIS A 216 14.16 6.95 12.91
C HIS A 216 14.70 7.06 11.49
N ILE A 217 14.07 7.85 10.61
CA ILE A 217 14.45 8.05 9.22
C ILE A 217 15.87 8.62 9.12
N GLU A 218 16.19 9.61 9.95
CA GLU A 218 17.53 10.22 9.98
C GLU A 218 18.60 9.27 10.57
N LYS A 219 18.21 8.43 11.55
CA LYS A 219 19.13 7.41 12.11
C LYS A 219 19.59 6.39 11.08
N VAL A 220 18.79 6.09 10.06
CA VAL A 220 19.19 5.19 8.96
C VAL A 220 19.88 5.92 7.80
N GLY A 221 20.25 7.20 7.98
CA GLY A 221 21.03 7.99 7.03
C GLY A 221 20.22 8.73 5.96
N LEU A 222 18.90 8.73 6.05
CA LEU A 222 18.02 9.46 5.13
C LEU A 222 17.77 10.88 5.64
N THR A 223 17.43 11.80 4.72
CA THR A 223 17.14 13.20 5.05
C THR A 223 15.64 13.46 4.92
N VAL A 224 15.03 13.99 5.97
CA VAL A 224 13.65 14.48 5.92
C VAL A 224 13.64 15.92 5.41
N ASN A 225 13.00 16.16 4.27
CA ASN A 225 12.97 17.47 3.63
C ASN A 225 11.91 18.38 4.23
N ASN A 226 10.73 17.83 4.57
CA ASN A 226 9.61 18.63 5.05
C ASN A 226 8.81 17.90 6.15
N GLU A 227 8.47 18.66 7.19
CA GLU A 227 7.63 18.25 8.31
C GLU A 227 6.35 19.09 8.32
N ILE A 228 5.20 18.46 8.21
CA ILE A 228 3.94 19.16 8.00
C ILE A 228 2.90 18.73 9.03
N ILE A 229 2.29 19.69 9.70
CA ILE A 229 1.10 19.49 10.54
C ILE A 229 -0.07 20.19 9.86
N LEU A 230 -1.09 19.42 9.49
CA LEU A 230 -2.34 19.94 8.95
C LEU A 230 -3.47 19.83 9.98
N THR A 231 -4.55 20.57 9.76
CA THR A 231 -5.75 20.53 10.60
C THR A 231 -6.97 20.20 9.74
N GLY A 232 -7.80 19.25 10.18
CA GLY A 232 -9.04 18.86 9.53
C GLY A 232 -9.21 17.34 9.45
N ASN A 233 -10.02 16.86 8.49
CA ASN A 233 -10.22 15.43 8.30
C ASN A 233 -8.93 14.78 7.78
N PRO A 234 -8.35 13.78 8.48
CA PRO A 234 -7.05 13.22 8.16
C PRO A 234 -6.97 12.67 6.73
N ALA A 235 -7.94 11.86 6.33
CA ALA A 235 -7.93 11.26 4.99
C ALA A 235 -7.98 12.34 3.89
N GLN A 236 -8.86 13.33 4.04
CA GLN A 236 -9.01 14.40 3.05
C GLN A 236 -7.74 15.25 2.96
N LYS A 237 -7.14 15.61 4.09
CA LYS A 237 -5.91 16.43 4.12
C LYS A 237 -4.72 15.71 3.51
N ILE A 238 -4.62 14.39 3.71
CA ILE A 238 -3.58 13.56 3.06
C ILE A 238 -3.81 13.53 1.55
N ILE A 239 -5.04 13.29 1.09
CA ILE A 239 -5.39 13.23 -0.33
C ILE A 239 -5.08 14.58 -1.00
N ASP A 240 -5.55 15.70 -0.43
CA ASP A 240 -5.32 17.04 -0.94
C ASP A 240 -3.80 17.34 -1.04
N PHE A 241 -3.04 16.93 -0.03
CA PHE A 241 -1.59 17.12 -0.01
C PHE A 241 -0.89 16.30 -1.11
N VAL A 242 -1.28 15.02 -1.28
CA VAL A 242 -0.74 14.15 -2.34
C VAL A 242 -0.96 14.76 -3.73
N GLU A 243 -2.15 15.29 -3.98
CA GLU A 243 -2.48 15.91 -5.26
C GLU A 243 -1.73 17.23 -5.48
N LYS A 244 -1.70 18.10 -4.47
CA LYS A 244 -1.05 19.41 -4.52
C LYS A 244 0.45 19.30 -4.74
N GLU A 245 1.12 18.48 -3.95
CA GLU A 245 2.59 18.33 -3.99
C GLU A 245 3.05 17.30 -5.03
N LYS A 246 2.10 16.62 -5.69
CA LYS A 246 2.39 15.54 -6.67
C LYS A 246 3.26 14.46 -6.05
N VAL A 247 2.85 13.97 -4.89
CA VAL A 247 3.52 12.86 -4.21
C VAL A 247 3.43 11.61 -5.08
N ASP A 248 4.52 10.86 -5.17
CA ASP A 248 4.60 9.65 -5.99
C ASP A 248 4.28 8.39 -5.20
N MET A 249 4.64 8.36 -3.90
CA MET A 249 4.34 7.24 -3.02
C MET A 249 3.95 7.73 -1.62
N VAL A 250 2.89 7.11 -1.07
CA VAL A 250 2.45 7.29 0.32
C VAL A 250 2.81 6.05 1.13
N ILE A 251 3.42 6.25 2.28
CA ILE A 251 3.74 5.19 3.25
C ILE A 251 2.87 5.40 4.47
N MET A 252 2.11 4.35 4.85
CA MET A 252 1.14 4.46 5.93
C MET A 252 0.92 3.14 6.66
N GLY A 253 0.52 3.22 7.94
CA GLY A 253 0.03 2.08 8.69
C GLY A 253 -1.35 1.63 8.20
N ALA A 254 -1.65 0.34 8.29
CA ALA A 254 -2.95 -0.20 7.90
C ALA A 254 -4.08 0.23 8.85
N ARG A 255 -3.77 0.50 10.12
CA ARG A 255 -4.76 0.71 11.20
C ARG A 255 -4.37 1.89 12.09
N THR A 256 -5.35 2.37 12.86
CA THR A 256 -5.18 3.35 13.95
C THR A 256 -5.30 2.66 15.32
N LYS A 257 -4.92 3.36 16.40
CA LYS A 257 -4.95 2.86 17.79
C LYS A 257 -6.31 2.32 18.27
N THR A 258 -7.40 2.72 17.66
CA THR A 258 -8.76 2.44 18.09
C THR A 258 -9.39 1.18 17.48
N ASP A 259 -8.72 0.56 16.52
CA ASP A 259 -9.31 -0.57 15.78
C ASP A 259 -8.88 -1.90 16.40
N LEU A 260 -9.74 -2.45 17.25
CA LEU A 260 -9.54 -3.73 17.95
C LEU A 260 -9.81 -4.97 17.07
N SER A 261 -10.41 -4.79 15.89
CA SER A 261 -10.69 -5.90 14.98
C SER A 261 -9.46 -6.24 14.13
N LYS A 262 -9.01 -7.49 14.22
CA LYS A 262 -7.77 -7.97 13.57
C LYS A 262 -7.78 -7.95 12.04
N LEU A 263 -8.91 -7.66 11.39
CA LEU A 263 -9.13 -7.87 9.95
C LEU A 263 -9.63 -6.64 9.17
N LEU A 264 -9.62 -5.44 9.75
CA LEU A 264 -10.16 -4.25 9.08
C LEU A 264 -9.07 -3.20 8.84
N LEU A 265 -9.01 -2.72 7.61
CA LEU A 265 -8.24 -1.54 7.24
C LEU A 265 -8.85 -0.30 7.92
N GLY A 266 -8.02 0.55 8.53
CA GLY A 266 -8.48 1.77 9.19
C GLY A 266 -9.20 2.72 8.22
N SER A 267 -10.15 3.50 8.74
CA SER A 267 -10.98 4.41 7.93
C SER A 267 -10.16 5.40 7.11
N VAL A 268 -9.12 5.97 7.70
CA VAL A 268 -8.18 6.89 7.03
C VAL A 268 -7.42 6.16 5.93
N SER A 269 -6.79 5.03 6.27
CA SER A 269 -5.98 4.25 5.32
C SER A 269 -6.82 3.76 4.14
N LYS A 270 -8.04 3.28 4.39
CA LYS A 270 -8.99 2.89 3.35
C LYS A 270 -9.31 4.05 2.42
N ARG A 271 -9.69 5.21 2.98
CA ARG A 271 -10.08 6.37 2.19
C ARG A 271 -8.91 6.96 1.40
N VAL A 272 -7.71 6.98 1.96
CA VAL A 272 -6.49 7.39 1.23
C VAL A 272 -6.21 6.42 0.09
N LEU A 273 -6.16 5.11 0.35
CA LEU A 273 -5.96 4.08 -0.67
C LEU A 273 -6.95 4.15 -1.83
N GLU A 274 -8.21 4.48 -1.55
CA GLU A 274 -9.25 4.57 -2.58
C GLU A 274 -9.13 5.83 -3.45
N ASN A 275 -8.55 6.91 -2.94
CA ASN A 275 -8.65 8.23 -3.58
C ASN A 275 -7.33 8.82 -4.08
N VAL A 276 -6.16 8.37 -3.59
CA VAL A 276 -4.88 8.89 -4.08
C VAL A 276 -4.51 8.32 -5.44
N THR A 277 -3.80 9.10 -6.22
CA THR A 277 -3.20 8.69 -7.50
C THR A 277 -1.76 8.20 -7.35
N ALA A 278 -1.16 8.42 -6.19
CA ALA A 278 0.16 7.94 -5.82
C ALA A 278 0.14 6.44 -5.51
N ASP A 279 1.27 5.77 -5.67
CA ASP A 279 1.45 4.42 -5.16
C ASP A 279 1.38 4.42 -3.62
N VAL A 280 0.99 3.31 -3.03
CA VAL A 280 0.83 3.25 -1.56
C VAL A 280 1.51 2.00 -1.01
N LEU A 281 2.41 2.20 -0.05
CA LEU A 281 2.92 1.13 0.79
C LEU A 281 2.12 1.10 2.09
N VAL A 282 1.40 0.01 2.31
CA VAL A 282 0.61 -0.22 3.53
C VAL A 282 1.33 -1.23 4.40
N VAL A 283 1.52 -0.89 5.66
CA VAL A 283 2.19 -1.75 6.65
C VAL A 283 1.22 -2.12 7.76
N SER A 284 1.07 -3.43 8.01
CA SER A 284 0.06 -3.95 8.94
C SER A 284 0.61 -4.20 10.36
N LYS A 285 1.92 -4.38 10.53
CA LYS A 285 2.60 -4.62 11.83
C LYS A 285 3.76 -3.70 12.02
#